data_1749c3bcc4935a72a0a4c4352ec265ab
#
_entry.id   1749c3bcc4935a72a0a4c4352ec265ab
#
_cell.length_a   1.000
_cell.length_b   1.000
_cell.length_c   1.000
_cell.angle_alpha   90.00
_cell.angle_beta   90.00
_cell.angle_gamma   90.00
#
_symmetry.space_group_name_H-M   'P 1'
#
loop_
_entity.id
_entity.type
_entity.pdbx_description
1 polymer ?
#
loop_
_entity_poly.entity_id
_entity_poly.type
_entity_poly.pdbx_seq_one_letter_code
_entity_poly.pdbx_strand_id
1 'polypeptide(L)'
;MPRVLQPGGGGGKMRVRYTARRKRGLVAASKRMIAEGMTLRAAAEELRVSAANLSKWASRGMGEIDRLDKILRSKKKAALTGPSSQLKAIEDGLLRYIFEKREQGIEVNTFLVVLRASFLSPEFREKSFTARCSCVKRFLHAHSFSYRMGTHTSQRPPAEVEGEASDFMRFVRVIVSGANRDRRFILNMDQTPVYFSMSSKRTLELIGKKTIHIRTSTNDTKRVTVAVTIAADGTVLPSTLVFKGKPGGRIEKKEFSTYPNGHFYKCQDNAWMDEEVMIAWVQDVLAPYVATAPDHVVPILILDMYRCHMMSSVVQMIQELGVEVQHIPGGCTSLCQPVDVGFNKPFKDRMRRQWINWMMNEGIIHGTTSPPARIDVANWVQNAMLEMKGRGDIIRNAWKRHDYEWFDNTTSATVTATATATATATATATATATATATLNDDGAEGAL
;
A
#
# COMPACT_ATOMS: atom_id res chain seq x y z
N MET A 1 16.34 44.37 -11.93
CA MET A 1 17.42 44.04 -12.85
C MET A 1 18.17 42.85 -12.32
N PRO A 2 18.19 41.72 -12.99
CA PRO A 2 18.93 40.53 -12.53
C PRO A 2 20.42 40.69 -12.88
N ARG A 3 21.28 40.43 -11.90
CA ARG A 3 22.74 40.44 -12.08
C ARG A 3 23.15 39.29 -13.03
N VAL A 4 23.72 39.68 -14.15
CA VAL A 4 24.46 38.79 -15.06
C VAL A 4 25.75 38.37 -14.36
N LEU A 5 25.89 37.09 -14.05
CA LEU A 5 27.13 36.48 -13.58
C LEU A 5 28.05 36.29 -14.80
N GLN A 6 29.16 37.00 -14.84
CA GLN A 6 30.22 36.77 -15.80
C GLN A 6 30.93 35.42 -15.53
N PRO A 7 31.35 34.68 -16.55
CA PRO A 7 32.06 33.42 -16.39
C PRO A 7 33.51 33.68 -15.94
N GLY A 8 33.80 33.41 -14.67
CA GLY A 8 35.17 33.35 -14.15
C GLY A 8 35.93 32.21 -14.79
N GLY A 9 36.97 32.54 -15.54
CA GLY A 9 37.92 31.60 -16.14
C GLY A 9 38.72 30.83 -15.10
N GLY A 10 38.40 29.54 -14.96
CA GLY A 10 39.14 28.54 -14.25
C GLY A 10 38.89 27.20 -14.90
N GLY A 11 39.79 26.75 -15.80
CA GLY A 11 39.71 25.49 -16.54
C GLY A 11 39.79 24.24 -15.67
N GLY A 12 38.85 24.05 -14.77
CA GLY A 12 38.65 22.80 -14.04
C GLY A 12 38.05 21.75 -14.97
N LYS A 13 38.89 20.77 -15.40
CA LYS A 13 38.43 19.61 -16.17
C LYS A 13 37.21 18.98 -15.46
N MET A 14 36.02 19.06 -16.09
CA MET A 14 34.81 18.49 -15.56
C MET A 14 34.98 16.97 -15.33
N ARG A 15 34.96 16.53 -14.08
CA ARG A 15 35.11 15.11 -13.73
C ARG A 15 33.93 14.32 -14.20
N VAL A 16 34.08 13.58 -15.31
CA VAL A 16 33.05 12.68 -15.82
C VAL A 16 32.84 11.54 -14.82
N ARG A 17 31.59 11.38 -14.34
CA ARG A 17 31.20 10.28 -13.45
C ARG A 17 30.55 9.15 -14.27
N TYR A 18 31.03 7.94 -14.09
CA TYR A 18 30.51 6.75 -14.77
C TYR A 18 29.70 5.88 -13.82
N THR A 19 28.58 5.31 -14.31
CA THR A 19 27.81 4.30 -13.58
C THR A 19 28.58 2.97 -13.53
N ALA A 20 28.27 2.08 -12.59
CA ALA A 20 28.88 0.76 -12.49
C ALA A 20 28.68 -0.04 -13.78
N ARG A 21 27.47 -0.02 -14.37
CA ARG A 21 27.17 -0.65 -15.66
C ARG A 21 28.05 -0.11 -16.79
N ARG A 22 28.26 1.21 -16.88
CA ARG A 22 29.12 1.83 -17.90
C ARG A 22 30.59 1.42 -17.72
N LYS A 23 31.08 1.35 -16.49
CA LYS A 23 32.44 0.89 -16.19
C LYS A 23 32.64 -0.56 -16.60
N ARG A 24 31.69 -1.46 -16.32
CA ARG A 24 31.72 -2.85 -16.81
C ARG A 24 31.84 -2.93 -18.32
N GLY A 25 30.96 -2.23 -19.02
CA GLY A 25 30.96 -2.19 -20.48
C GLY A 25 32.32 -1.74 -21.03
N LEU A 26 32.89 -0.68 -20.44
CA LEU A 26 34.20 -0.15 -20.84
C LEU A 26 35.34 -1.14 -20.55
N VAL A 27 35.35 -1.81 -19.40
CA VAL A 27 36.36 -2.82 -19.06
C VAL A 27 36.20 -4.06 -19.95
N ALA A 28 35.00 -4.50 -20.24
CA ALA A 28 34.77 -5.63 -21.15
C ALA A 28 35.18 -5.32 -22.58
N ALA A 29 34.88 -4.11 -23.05
CA ALA A 29 35.33 -3.64 -24.39
C ALA A 29 36.84 -3.54 -24.49
N SER A 30 37.50 -2.94 -23.47
CA SER A 30 38.96 -2.84 -23.46
C SER A 30 39.65 -4.21 -23.43
N LYS A 31 39.10 -5.19 -22.69
CA LYS A 31 39.64 -6.56 -22.69
C LYS A 31 39.54 -7.25 -24.07
N ARG A 32 38.47 -7.03 -24.82
CA ARG A 32 38.33 -7.54 -26.18
C ARG A 32 39.32 -6.92 -27.12
N MET A 33 39.44 -5.59 -27.11
CA MET A 33 40.41 -4.86 -27.95
C MET A 33 41.85 -5.27 -27.66
N ILE A 34 42.21 -5.54 -26.38
CA ILE A 34 43.52 -6.04 -26.00
C ILE A 34 43.75 -7.47 -26.51
N ALA A 35 42.74 -8.33 -26.45
CA ALA A 35 42.82 -9.68 -27.01
C ALA A 35 42.99 -9.68 -28.56
N GLU A 36 42.53 -8.63 -29.22
CA GLU A 36 42.71 -8.36 -30.64
C GLU A 36 44.07 -7.69 -30.98
N GLY A 37 44.97 -7.58 -29.98
CA GLY A 37 46.35 -7.07 -30.18
C GLY A 37 46.54 -5.57 -29.88
N MET A 38 45.46 -4.90 -29.40
CA MET A 38 45.54 -3.46 -29.11
C MET A 38 46.20 -3.21 -27.73
N THR A 39 47.01 -2.14 -27.59
CA THR A 39 47.53 -1.76 -26.28
C THR A 39 46.46 -1.16 -25.39
N LEU A 40 46.60 -1.28 -24.06
CA LEU A 40 45.66 -0.67 -23.09
C LEU A 40 45.49 0.86 -23.32
N ARG A 41 46.56 1.53 -23.80
CA ARG A 41 46.57 2.97 -24.06
C ARG A 41 45.74 3.30 -25.30
N ALA A 42 45.91 2.53 -26.37
CA ALA A 42 45.09 2.66 -27.58
C ALA A 42 43.61 2.33 -27.34
N ALA A 43 43.30 1.23 -26.62
CA ALA A 43 41.97 0.90 -26.23
C ALA A 43 41.30 1.96 -25.33
N ALA A 44 42.05 2.62 -24.47
CA ALA A 44 41.56 3.71 -23.62
C ALA A 44 41.21 4.96 -24.42
N GLU A 45 42.01 5.28 -25.43
CA GLU A 45 41.81 6.39 -26.36
C GLU A 45 40.52 6.16 -27.19
N GLU A 46 40.40 4.99 -27.78
CA GLU A 46 39.20 4.57 -28.55
C GLU A 46 37.91 4.64 -27.70
N LEU A 47 38.00 4.21 -26.46
CA LEU A 47 36.87 4.24 -25.52
C LEU A 47 36.66 5.61 -24.87
N ARG A 48 37.47 6.61 -25.18
CA ARG A 48 37.48 7.98 -24.64
C ARG A 48 37.49 8.00 -23.10
N VAL A 49 38.35 7.16 -22.51
CA VAL A 49 38.52 7.04 -21.05
C VAL A 49 40.03 7.02 -20.74
N SER A 50 40.44 7.56 -19.61
CA SER A 50 41.87 7.48 -19.25
C SER A 50 42.32 6.02 -19.01
N ALA A 51 43.51 5.65 -19.48
CA ALA A 51 44.08 4.31 -19.29
C ALA A 51 44.22 3.97 -17.79
N ALA A 52 44.54 4.95 -16.93
CA ALA A 52 44.56 4.79 -15.48
C ALA A 52 43.21 4.39 -14.87
N ASN A 53 42.11 4.94 -15.41
CA ASN A 53 40.77 4.58 -14.97
C ASN A 53 40.39 3.14 -15.40
N LEU A 54 40.72 2.75 -16.63
CA LEU A 54 40.45 1.38 -17.12
C LEU A 54 41.26 0.36 -16.32
N SER A 55 42.58 0.59 -16.11
CA SER A 55 43.42 -0.26 -15.28
C SER A 55 42.88 -0.40 -13.85
N LYS A 56 42.51 0.73 -13.22
CA LYS A 56 41.97 0.75 -11.88
C LYS A 56 40.62 0.01 -11.77
N TRP A 57 39.76 0.07 -12.79
CA TRP A 57 38.49 -0.65 -12.79
C TRP A 57 38.68 -2.14 -13.09
N ALA A 58 39.63 -2.50 -13.94
CA ALA A 58 39.96 -3.88 -14.24
C ALA A 58 40.60 -4.61 -13.05
N SER A 59 41.47 -3.95 -12.30
CA SER A 59 42.17 -4.53 -11.13
C SER A 59 41.29 -4.73 -9.91
N ARG A 60 40.14 -4.01 -9.79
CA ARG A 60 39.24 -4.11 -8.67
C ARG A 60 38.28 -5.31 -8.73
N GLY A 61 38.35 -6.13 -9.77
CA GLY A 61 37.52 -7.32 -9.93
C GLY A 61 36.07 -7.05 -10.33
N MET A 62 35.54 -7.86 -11.25
CA MET A 62 34.18 -7.73 -11.78
C MET A 62 33.12 -8.05 -10.71
N GLY A 63 33.41 -8.95 -9.76
CA GLY A 63 32.47 -9.35 -8.72
C GLY A 63 32.08 -8.24 -7.74
N GLU A 64 33.01 -7.31 -7.43
CA GLU A 64 32.72 -6.16 -6.57
C GLU A 64 31.83 -5.13 -7.31
N ILE A 65 32.04 -4.96 -8.62
CA ILE A 65 31.22 -4.10 -9.45
C ILE A 65 29.81 -4.68 -9.61
N ASP A 66 29.66 -6.00 -9.69
CA ASP A 66 28.36 -6.69 -9.81
C ASP A 66 27.56 -6.66 -8.52
N ARG A 67 28.22 -6.80 -7.36
CA ARG A 67 27.58 -6.66 -6.05
C ARG A 67 27.03 -5.25 -5.85
N LEU A 68 27.75 -4.22 -6.31
CA LEU A 68 27.33 -2.83 -6.24
C LEU A 68 26.20 -2.49 -7.23
N ASP A 69 26.14 -3.14 -8.38
CA ASP A 69 25.11 -2.89 -9.39
C ASP A 69 23.75 -3.44 -8.96
N LYS A 70 23.70 -4.53 -8.22
CA LYS A 70 22.46 -5.04 -7.60
C LYS A 70 21.89 -4.05 -6.57
N ILE A 71 22.75 -3.30 -5.88
CA ILE A 71 22.36 -2.35 -4.83
C ILE A 71 22.06 -0.95 -5.38
N LEU A 72 22.64 -0.54 -6.53
CA LEU A 72 22.70 0.85 -7.00
C LEU A 72 22.15 1.06 -8.43
N ARG A 73 21.11 0.36 -8.83
CA ARG A 73 20.56 0.36 -10.21
C ARG A 73 20.31 1.73 -10.88
N SER A 74 20.38 2.84 -10.18
CA SER A 74 19.97 4.14 -10.75
C SER A 74 20.88 5.34 -10.46
N LYS A 75 21.97 5.22 -9.71
CA LYS A 75 22.78 6.39 -9.32
C LYS A 75 24.19 6.39 -9.91
N LYS A 76 24.56 7.50 -10.57
CA LYS A 76 25.93 7.79 -11.04
C LYS A 76 26.88 7.94 -9.83
N LYS A 77 27.21 6.86 -9.13
CA LYS A 77 28.23 6.86 -8.09
C LYS A 77 29.44 6.06 -8.54
N ALA A 78 30.63 6.63 -8.31
CA ALA A 78 31.86 5.89 -8.44
C ALA A 78 31.86 4.72 -7.46
N ALA A 79 32.10 3.50 -7.93
CA ALA A 79 32.35 2.38 -7.06
C ALA A 79 33.58 2.73 -6.20
N LEU A 80 33.37 2.83 -4.90
CA LEU A 80 34.36 2.91 -3.84
C LEU A 80 35.66 3.69 -4.17
N THR A 81 35.59 5.02 -4.16
CA THR A 81 36.79 5.90 -4.25
C THR A 81 37.07 6.62 -2.93
N GLY A 82 36.41 6.25 -1.84
CA GLY A 82 36.64 6.81 -0.51
C GLY A 82 37.41 5.86 0.41
N PRO A 83 38.00 6.37 1.52
CA PRO A 83 38.56 5.53 2.57
C PRO A 83 37.48 4.49 3.02
N SER A 84 37.93 3.31 3.45
CA SER A 84 37.06 2.25 3.98
C SER A 84 36.14 2.84 5.06
N SER A 85 34.89 2.40 5.08
CA SER A 85 33.94 2.83 6.11
C SER A 85 34.54 2.54 7.49
N GLN A 86 34.57 3.52 8.37
CA GLN A 86 35.02 3.34 9.76
C GLN A 86 34.16 2.35 10.54
N LEU A 87 32.98 2.02 10.01
CA LEU A 87 32.06 1.03 10.57
C LEU A 87 32.21 -0.33 9.92
N LYS A 88 33.21 -0.53 9.03
CA LYS A 88 33.36 -1.78 8.28
C LYS A 88 33.60 -2.98 9.20
N ALA A 89 34.39 -2.80 10.25
CA ALA A 89 34.69 -3.87 11.21
C ALA A 89 33.45 -4.35 12.02
N ILE A 90 32.46 -3.49 12.18
CA ILE A 90 31.23 -3.77 12.95
C ILE A 90 29.98 -3.78 12.07
N GLU A 91 30.14 -3.78 10.74
CA GLU A 91 29.08 -3.68 9.74
C GLU A 91 28.02 -4.75 9.92
N ASP A 92 28.44 -6.02 9.99
CA ASP A 92 27.54 -7.16 10.14
C ASP A 92 26.74 -7.12 11.47
N GLY A 93 27.39 -6.68 12.55
CA GLY A 93 26.75 -6.53 13.85
C GLY A 93 25.71 -5.41 13.87
N LEU A 94 25.95 -4.31 13.13
CA LEU A 94 24.97 -3.23 12.98
C LEU A 94 23.80 -3.62 12.10
N LEU A 95 24.05 -4.29 10.99
CA LEU A 95 22.98 -4.77 10.10
C LEU A 95 22.08 -5.77 10.81
N ARG A 96 22.67 -6.75 11.50
CA ARG A 96 21.92 -7.71 12.31
C ARG A 96 21.05 -7.00 13.33
N TYR A 97 21.60 -6.07 14.11
CA TYR A 97 20.83 -5.28 15.08
C TYR A 97 19.63 -4.55 14.46
N ILE A 98 19.84 -3.91 13.29
CA ILE A 98 18.76 -3.18 12.61
C ILE A 98 17.67 -4.14 12.17
N PHE A 99 18.03 -5.27 11.55
CA PHE A 99 17.05 -6.25 11.07
C PHE A 99 16.29 -6.90 12.22
N GLU A 100 16.97 -7.40 13.25
CA GLU A 100 16.34 -8.01 14.44
C GLU A 100 15.33 -7.06 15.11
N LYS A 101 15.71 -5.78 15.27
CA LYS A 101 14.79 -4.78 15.84
C LYS A 101 13.60 -4.48 14.93
N ARG A 102 13.80 -4.47 13.63
CA ARG A 102 12.70 -4.25 12.66
C ARG A 102 11.77 -5.45 12.57
N GLU A 103 12.29 -6.67 12.63
CA GLU A 103 11.48 -7.89 12.73
C GLU A 103 10.61 -7.91 13.99
N GLN A 104 11.11 -7.38 15.10
CA GLN A 104 10.35 -7.17 16.32
C GLN A 104 9.35 -6.00 16.24
N GLY A 105 9.29 -5.26 15.13
CA GLY A 105 8.45 -4.07 14.99
C GLY A 105 8.98 -2.83 15.73
N ILE A 106 10.16 -2.91 16.33
CA ILE A 106 10.74 -1.81 17.13
C ILE A 106 11.29 -0.72 16.20
N GLU A 107 10.99 0.54 16.53
CA GLU A 107 11.55 1.70 15.82
C GLU A 107 13.08 1.71 15.92
N VAL A 108 13.74 1.91 14.78
CA VAL A 108 15.18 2.10 14.69
C VAL A 108 15.47 3.45 14.04
N ASN A 109 16.12 4.34 14.79
CA ASN A 109 16.52 5.65 14.31
C ASN A 109 18.06 5.82 14.34
N THR A 110 18.57 6.94 13.77
CA THR A 110 20.02 7.21 13.75
C THR A 110 20.65 7.14 15.14
N PHE A 111 19.95 7.64 16.16
CA PHE A 111 20.48 7.69 17.53
C PHE A 111 20.74 6.28 18.08
N LEU A 112 19.78 5.37 17.92
CA LEU A 112 19.91 3.98 18.35
C LEU A 112 21.03 3.24 17.62
N VAL A 113 21.21 3.49 16.32
CA VAL A 113 22.31 2.90 15.55
C VAL A 113 23.65 3.49 15.99
N VAL A 114 23.72 4.79 16.32
CA VAL A 114 24.93 5.43 16.89
C VAL A 114 25.27 4.82 18.24
N LEU A 115 24.29 4.61 19.12
CA LEU A 115 24.51 3.96 20.41
C LEU A 115 25.04 2.53 20.22
N ARG A 116 24.42 1.74 19.33
CA ARG A 116 24.88 0.38 19.05
C ARG A 116 26.29 0.36 18.46
N ALA A 117 26.58 1.23 17.52
CA ALA A 117 27.91 1.36 16.93
C ALA A 117 28.98 1.75 17.99
N SER A 118 28.62 2.67 18.89
CA SER A 118 29.49 3.09 20.01
C SER A 118 29.71 1.97 21.04
N PHE A 119 28.76 1.07 21.19
CA PHE A 119 28.91 -0.13 22.00
C PHE A 119 29.85 -1.16 21.36
N LEU A 120 29.71 -1.35 20.05
CA LEU A 120 30.49 -2.35 19.29
C LEU A 120 31.93 -1.90 19.00
N SER A 121 32.21 -0.58 19.00
CA SER A 121 33.54 -0.02 18.71
C SER A 121 33.89 1.10 19.71
N PRO A 122 34.79 0.83 20.65
CA PRO A 122 35.31 1.87 21.56
C PRO A 122 35.94 3.06 20.82
N GLU A 123 36.71 2.81 19.75
CA GLU A 123 37.31 3.88 18.92
C GLU A 123 36.24 4.76 18.26
N PHE A 124 35.11 4.19 17.89
CA PHE A 124 33.97 4.96 17.34
C PHE A 124 33.32 5.83 18.42
N ARG A 125 33.30 5.38 19.66
CA ARG A 125 32.74 6.09 20.82
C ARG A 125 33.50 7.39 21.12
N GLU A 126 34.79 7.41 20.92
CA GLU A 126 35.64 8.59 21.19
C GLU A 126 35.36 9.78 20.27
N LYS A 127 34.70 9.55 19.13
CA LYS A 127 34.35 10.62 18.21
C LYS A 127 33.22 11.51 18.75
N SER A 128 33.24 12.78 18.34
CA SER A 128 32.13 13.68 18.66
C SER A 128 30.78 13.09 18.18
N PHE A 129 29.71 13.39 18.89
CA PHE A 129 28.37 12.88 18.55
C PHE A 129 27.96 13.21 17.11
N THR A 130 28.26 14.43 16.65
CA THR A 130 27.98 14.88 15.28
C THR A 130 28.72 14.03 14.24
N ALA A 131 30.01 13.72 14.50
CA ALA A 131 30.81 12.87 13.63
C ALA A 131 30.24 11.44 13.57
N ARG A 132 29.85 10.89 14.73
CA ARG A 132 29.20 9.56 14.80
C ARG A 132 27.91 9.52 13.99
N CYS A 133 27.02 10.51 14.18
CA CYS A 133 25.79 10.63 13.40
C CYS A 133 26.06 10.70 11.89
N SER A 134 27.07 11.47 11.47
CA SER A 134 27.43 11.61 10.06
C SER A 134 27.97 10.30 9.48
N CYS A 135 28.73 9.53 10.25
CA CYS A 135 29.21 8.20 9.84
C CYS A 135 28.05 7.21 9.69
N VAL A 136 27.14 7.15 10.67
CA VAL A 136 25.96 6.28 10.64
C VAL A 136 25.02 6.66 9.48
N LYS A 137 24.74 7.93 9.24
CA LYS A 137 23.93 8.36 8.09
C LYS A 137 24.52 7.90 6.75
N ARG A 138 25.84 7.98 6.58
CA ARG A 138 26.53 7.47 5.38
C ARG A 138 26.44 5.96 5.28
N PHE A 139 26.61 5.25 6.39
CA PHE A 139 26.43 3.80 6.49
C PHE A 139 25.01 3.37 6.08
N LEU A 140 23.99 3.92 6.70
CA LEU A 140 22.59 3.64 6.37
C LEU A 140 22.29 3.90 4.89
N HIS A 141 22.76 5.01 4.35
CA HIS A 141 22.60 5.33 2.93
C HIS A 141 23.35 4.34 2.02
N ALA A 142 24.54 3.88 2.41
CA ALA A 142 25.32 2.90 1.64
C ALA A 142 24.61 1.54 1.58
N HIS A 143 23.87 1.17 2.63
CA HIS A 143 23.07 -0.05 2.72
C HIS A 143 21.61 0.13 2.27
N SER A 144 21.29 1.22 1.58
CA SER A 144 19.98 1.49 1.01
C SER A 144 18.85 1.66 2.03
N PHE A 145 19.16 1.95 3.29
CA PHE A 145 18.17 2.35 4.27
C PHE A 145 17.66 3.76 4.02
N SER A 146 16.37 3.96 4.21
CA SER A 146 15.72 5.27 4.16
C SER A 146 14.79 5.45 5.37
N TYR A 147 14.64 6.70 5.82
CA TYR A 147 13.66 7.01 6.85
C TYR A 147 12.25 6.91 6.27
N ARG A 148 11.40 6.17 6.97
CA ARG A 148 9.98 6.02 6.66
C ARG A 148 9.17 6.41 7.89
N MET A 149 8.04 7.09 7.67
CA MET A 149 7.05 7.25 8.73
C MET A 149 6.41 5.88 9.00
N GLY A 150 6.20 5.54 10.27
CA GLY A 150 5.38 4.40 10.62
C GLY A 150 3.97 4.58 10.04
N THR A 151 3.51 3.62 9.28
CA THR A 151 2.17 3.64 8.69
C THR A 151 1.14 3.04 9.65
N HIS A 152 1.61 2.19 10.56
CA HIS A 152 0.80 1.49 11.56
C HIS A 152 1.55 1.46 12.88
N THR A 153 0.81 1.60 13.96
CA THR A 153 1.30 1.38 15.33
C THR A 153 0.61 0.12 15.86
N SER A 154 1.35 -0.94 16.06
CA SER A 154 0.86 -2.19 16.67
C SER A 154 1.70 -2.50 17.90
N GLN A 155 1.07 -3.04 18.94
CA GLN A 155 1.79 -3.60 20.10
C GLN A 155 2.28 -5.04 19.82
N ARG A 156 1.79 -5.68 18.75
CA ARG A 156 2.10 -7.07 18.38
C ARG A 156 3.22 -7.14 17.36
N PRO A 157 4.07 -8.17 17.39
CA PRO A 157 5.12 -8.39 16.38
C PRO A 157 4.55 -8.50 14.97
N PRO A 158 5.22 -7.93 13.94
CA PRO A 158 4.75 -7.97 12.55
C PRO A 158 4.49 -9.40 12.03
N ALA A 159 5.36 -10.35 12.32
CA ALA A 159 5.23 -11.73 11.85
C ALA A 159 3.97 -12.44 12.38
N GLU A 160 3.56 -12.15 13.62
CA GLU A 160 2.33 -12.67 14.21
C GLU A 160 1.11 -12.10 13.50
N VAL A 161 1.10 -10.78 13.27
CA VAL A 161 0.01 -10.09 12.56
C VAL A 161 -0.08 -10.55 11.10
N GLU A 162 1.03 -10.75 10.42
CA GLU A 162 1.09 -11.27 9.05
C GLU A 162 0.57 -12.72 8.97
N GLY A 163 0.89 -13.56 9.97
CA GLY A 163 0.38 -14.93 10.07
C GLY A 163 -1.14 -14.96 10.20
N GLU A 164 -1.70 -14.23 11.18
CA GLU A 164 -3.16 -14.15 11.37
C GLU A 164 -3.88 -13.55 10.16
N ALA A 165 -3.30 -12.51 9.55
CA ALA A 165 -3.84 -11.92 8.33
C ALA A 165 -3.91 -12.94 7.19
N SER A 166 -2.85 -13.74 7.01
CA SER A 166 -2.80 -14.79 6.00
C SER A 166 -3.82 -15.89 6.25
N ASP A 167 -4.00 -16.31 7.50
CA ASP A 167 -4.97 -17.32 7.88
C ASP A 167 -6.41 -16.81 7.68
N PHE A 168 -6.69 -15.57 8.07
CA PHE A 168 -7.98 -14.94 7.81
C PHE A 168 -8.28 -14.83 6.31
N MET A 169 -7.34 -14.39 5.50
CA MET A 169 -7.52 -14.31 4.05
C MET A 169 -7.75 -15.67 3.41
N ARG A 170 -7.07 -16.72 3.89
CA ARG A 170 -7.30 -18.10 3.44
C ARG A 170 -8.70 -18.57 3.80
N PHE A 171 -9.14 -18.29 5.02
CA PHE A 171 -10.49 -18.61 5.49
C PHE A 171 -11.57 -17.90 4.64
N VAL A 172 -11.46 -16.59 4.47
CA VAL A 172 -12.41 -15.82 3.63
C VAL A 172 -12.40 -16.34 2.20
N ARG A 173 -11.25 -16.71 1.64
CA ARG A 173 -11.15 -17.32 0.30
C ARG A 173 -12.05 -18.54 0.16
N VAL A 174 -12.05 -19.44 1.13
CA VAL A 174 -12.91 -20.63 1.12
C VAL A 174 -14.38 -20.25 1.11
N ILE A 175 -14.77 -19.30 1.97
CA ILE A 175 -16.17 -18.86 2.09
C ILE A 175 -16.67 -18.25 0.78
N VAL A 176 -15.89 -17.37 0.16
CA VAL A 176 -16.31 -16.64 -1.06
C VAL A 176 -16.21 -17.47 -2.33
N SER A 177 -15.54 -18.63 -2.29
CA SER A 177 -15.46 -19.57 -3.42
C SER A 177 -16.71 -20.46 -3.54
N GLY A 178 -17.66 -20.34 -2.61
CA GLY A 178 -18.93 -21.10 -2.64
C GLY A 178 -19.77 -20.78 -3.88
N ALA A 179 -20.52 -21.76 -4.37
CA ALA A 179 -21.35 -21.64 -5.57
C ALA A 179 -22.49 -20.59 -5.45
N ASN A 180 -22.86 -20.23 -4.22
CA ASN A 180 -23.89 -19.25 -3.90
C ASN A 180 -23.33 -17.83 -3.63
N ARG A 181 -22.18 -17.51 -4.18
CA ARG A 181 -21.50 -16.21 -3.98
C ARG A 181 -21.46 -15.41 -5.27
N ASP A 182 -21.70 -14.11 -5.14
CA ASP A 182 -21.59 -13.13 -6.22
C ASP A 182 -20.74 -11.96 -5.74
N ARG A 183 -19.76 -11.54 -6.53
CA ARG A 183 -18.84 -10.44 -6.23
C ARG A 183 -19.55 -9.13 -5.89
N ARG A 184 -20.72 -8.90 -6.45
CA ARG A 184 -21.56 -7.74 -6.15
C ARG A 184 -21.95 -7.69 -4.69
N PHE A 185 -22.13 -8.85 -4.06
CA PHE A 185 -22.60 -9.00 -2.69
C PHE A 185 -21.50 -9.47 -1.71
N ILE A 186 -20.25 -9.39 -2.12
CA ILE A 186 -19.08 -9.51 -1.22
C ILE A 186 -18.64 -8.10 -0.89
N LEU A 187 -18.98 -7.65 0.32
CA LEU A 187 -18.89 -6.27 0.76
C LEU A 187 -17.80 -6.07 1.81
N ASN A 188 -17.16 -4.92 1.78
CA ASN A 188 -16.33 -4.43 2.88
C ASN A 188 -16.74 -3.01 3.22
N MET A 189 -16.97 -2.74 4.50
CA MET A 189 -17.26 -1.40 5.01
C MET A 189 -16.20 -0.97 6.02
N ASP A 190 -15.87 0.32 5.99
CA ASP A 190 -14.97 0.96 6.94
C ASP A 190 -15.30 2.44 7.09
N GLN A 191 -14.84 3.03 8.20
CA GLN A 191 -14.96 4.46 8.45
C GLN A 191 -13.65 5.18 8.18
N THR A 192 -13.71 6.26 7.41
CA THR A 192 -12.55 7.10 7.18
C THR A 192 -12.81 8.54 7.59
N PRO A 193 -11.90 9.18 8.33
CA PRO A 193 -12.04 10.59 8.70
C PRO A 193 -11.71 11.49 7.50
N VAL A 194 -12.56 12.49 7.31
CA VAL A 194 -12.38 13.59 6.36
C VAL A 194 -12.27 14.88 7.16
N TYR A 195 -11.15 15.56 7.06
CA TYR A 195 -10.90 16.81 7.79
C TYR A 195 -11.39 18.02 7.00
N PHE A 196 -11.84 19.05 7.71
CA PHE A 196 -12.22 20.34 7.11
C PHE A 196 -11.00 21.10 6.59
N SER A 197 -9.82 20.86 7.15
CA SER A 197 -8.55 21.38 6.66
C SER A 197 -7.62 20.23 6.31
N MET A 198 -7.08 20.27 5.11
CA MET A 198 -6.13 19.25 4.61
C MET A 198 -4.75 19.88 4.33
N SER A 199 -4.42 20.93 5.07
CA SER A 199 -3.16 21.65 4.94
C SER A 199 -1.95 20.77 5.24
N SER A 200 -0.85 21.03 4.54
CA SER A 200 0.43 20.43 4.89
C SER A 200 0.94 21.03 6.20
N LYS A 201 1.47 20.21 7.10
CA LYS A 201 2.20 20.69 8.27
C LYS A 201 3.58 21.29 7.91
N ARG A 202 3.92 21.35 6.62
CA ARG A 202 5.16 21.93 6.09
C ARG A 202 4.88 23.29 5.48
N THR A 203 5.74 24.26 5.74
CA THR A 203 5.71 25.57 5.12
C THR A 203 7.06 25.94 4.55
N LEU A 204 7.06 26.92 3.64
CA LEU A 204 8.28 27.55 3.15
C LEU A 204 8.71 28.64 4.14
N GLU A 205 9.98 28.63 4.49
CA GLU A 205 10.57 29.65 5.35
C GLU A 205 12.02 29.91 4.90
N LEU A 206 12.58 31.04 5.30
CA LEU A 206 13.97 31.35 4.98
C LEU A 206 14.96 30.38 5.63
N ILE A 207 15.98 30.01 4.87
CA ILE A 207 17.04 29.11 5.37
C ILE A 207 17.69 29.74 6.60
N GLY A 208 17.82 28.93 7.67
CA GLY A 208 18.47 29.36 8.91
C GLY A 208 17.50 29.81 10.00
N LYS A 209 16.21 29.99 9.73
CA LYS A 209 15.21 30.30 10.74
C LYS A 209 14.98 29.07 11.63
N LYS A 210 15.24 29.19 12.93
CA LYS A 210 15.17 28.09 13.89
C LYS A 210 13.75 27.76 14.37
N THR A 211 12.92 28.79 14.53
CA THR A 211 11.55 28.66 14.99
C THR A 211 10.59 29.08 13.91
N ILE A 212 9.70 28.17 13.53
CA ILE A 212 8.71 28.38 12.47
C ILE A 212 7.33 28.25 13.12
N HIS A 213 6.60 29.37 13.15
CA HIS A 213 5.24 29.37 13.63
C HIS A 213 4.29 29.17 12.44
N ILE A 214 3.54 28.07 12.45
CA ILE A 214 2.43 27.84 11.53
C ILE A 214 1.16 28.13 12.32
N ARG A 215 0.42 29.14 11.89
CA ARG A 215 -0.90 29.41 12.45
C ARG A 215 -1.85 28.32 11.95
N THR A 216 -2.24 27.40 12.81
CA THR A 216 -3.29 26.43 12.51
C THR A 216 -4.65 27.11 12.63
N SER A 217 -5.55 26.86 11.69
CA SER A 217 -6.94 27.24 11.88
C SER A 217 -7.50 26.39 13.03
N THR A 218 -8.43 26.94 13.81
CA THR A 218 -9.13 26.23 14.90
C THR A 218 -9.86 24.95 14.44
N ASN A 219 -9.83 24.66 13.15
CA ASN A 219 -10.54 23.56 12.49
C ASN A 219 -9.64 22.39 12.03
N ASP A 220 -8.36 22.39 12.34
CA ASP A 220 -7.45 21.28 11.95
C ASP A 220 -7.86 19.94 12.53
N THR A 221 -8.63 19.94 13.63
CA THR A 221 -9.18 18.72 14.25
C THR A 221 -10.63 18.44 13.87
N LYS A 222 -11.32 19.42 13.25
CA LYS A 222 -12.72 19.24 12.83
C LYS A 222 -12.80 18.28 11.68
N ARG A 223 -13.60 17.24 11.86
CA ARG A 223 -13.75 16.16 10.88
C ARG A 223 -15.18 15.71 10.72
N VAL A 224 -15.43 15.06 9.60
CA VAL A 224 -16.62 14.24 9.32
C VAL A 224 -16.14 12.80 9.22
N THR A 225 -16.86 11.86 9.77
CA THR A 225 -16.63 10.45 9.54
C THR A 225 -17.44 10.01 8.33
N VAL A 226 -16.81 9.34 7.39
CA VAL A 226 -17.44 8.82 6.19
C VAL A 226 -17.40 7.30 6.26
N ALA A 227 -18.54 6.65 6.40
CA ALA A 227 -18.65 5.21 6.27
C ALA A 227 -18.72 4.85 4.79
N VAL A 228 -17.73 4.13 4.33
CA VAL A 228 -17.54 3.72 2.93
C VAL A 228 -17.81 2.24 2.82
N THR A 229 -18.63 1.85 1.86
CA THR A 229 -18.90 0.45 1.55
C THR A 229 -18.54 0.18 0.09
N ILE A 230 -17.73 -0.83 -0.14
CA ILE A 230 -17.30 -1.27 -1.47
C ILE A 230 -17.60 -2.75 -1.70
N ALA A 231 -17.98 -3.08 -2.91
CA ALA A 231 -18.18 -4.46 -3.33
C ALA A 231 -16.99 -4.99 -4.15
N ALA A 232 -16.83 -6.28 -4.18
CA ALA A 232 -15.69 -6.93 -4.83
C ALA A 232 -15.74 -6.87 -6.36
N ASP A 233 -16.88 -6.56 -6.95
CA ASP A 233 -17.04 -6.31 -8.39
C ASP A 233 -16.53 -4.93 -8.84
N GLY A 234 -16.25 -4.03 -7.89
CA GLY A 234 -15.83 -2.65 -8.13
C GLY A 234 -16.90 -1.59 -7.84
N THR A 235 -18.07 -2.00 -7.36
CA THR A 235 -19.16 -1.10 -6.99
C THR A 235 -18.83 -0.33 -5.70
N VAL A 236 -19.25 0.93 -5.63
CA VAL A 236 -19.23 1.78 -4.42
C VAL A 236 -20.66 2.10 -4.04
N LEU A 237 -21.07 1.68 -2.85
CA LEU A 237 -22.40 1.96 -2.32
C LEU A 237 -22.51 3.43 -1.87
N PRO A 238 -23.74 3.93 -1.63
CA PRO A 238 -23.95 5.20 -0.94
C PRO A 238 -23.20 5.23 0.39
N SER A 239 -22.59 6.37 0.71
CA SER A 239 -21.85 6.52 1.97
C SER A 239 -22.73 7.17 3.03
N THR A 240 -22.45 6.87 4.31
CA THR A 240 -23.04 7.59 5.44
C THR A 240 -22.01 8.59 5.98
N LEU A 241 -22.38 9.87 6.03
CA LEU A 241 -21.54 10.95 6.54
C LEU A 241 -22.02 11.35 7.93
N VAL A 242 -21.15 11.22 8.94
CA VAL A 242 -21.46 11.53 10.32
C VAL A 242 -20.81 12.86 10.71
N PHE A 243 -21.64 13.87 10.91
CA PHE A 243 -21.22 15.21 11.33
C PHE A 243 -21.23 15.34 12.86
N LYS A 244 -20.33 16.19 13.38
CA LYS A 244 -20.37 16.54 14.79
C LYS A 244 -21.58 17.43 15.08
N GLY A 245 -22.51 16.95 15.90
CA GLY A 245 -23.72 17.63 16.29
C GLY A 245 -24.68 16.73 17.06
N LYS A 246 -25.70 17.28 17.63
CA LYS A 246 -26.75 16.52 18.35
C LYS A 246 -27.68 15.84 17.33
N PRO A 247 -28.00 14.54 17.49
CA PRO A 247 -29.06 13.88 16.73
C PRO A 247 -30.39 14.66 16.85
N GLY A 248 -31.12 14.79 15.76
CA GLY A 248 -32.35 15.57 15.70
C GLY A 248 -32.17 17.08 15.92
N GLY A 249 -30.94 17.57 15.95
CA GLY A 249 -30.59 18.96 16.22
C GLY A 249 -30.74 19.88 15.01
N ARG A 250 -30.21 21.12 15.18
CA ARG A 250 -30.33 22.18 14.15
C ARG A 250 -29.68 21.80 12.81
N ILE A 251 -28.55 21.05 12.84
CA ILE A 251 -27.84 20.65 11.61
C ILE A 251 -28.74 19.76 10.77
N GLU A 252 -29.31 18.72 11.36
CA GLU A 252 -30.21 17.81 10.64
C GLU A 252 -31.44 18.52 10.08
N LYS A 253 -32.08 19.37 10.93
CA LYS A 253 -33.33 20.04 10.56
C LYS A 253 -33.15 21.12 9.52
N LYS A 254 -31.97 21.79 9.43
CA LYS A 254 -31.80 22.97 8.61
C LYS A 254 -30.78 22.82 7.47
N GLU A 255 -29.78 21.93 7.65
CA GLU A 255 -28.69 21.84 6.68
C GLU A 255 -28.78 20.60 5.78
N PHE A 256 -29.22 19.43 6.29
CA PHE A 256 -29.18 18.19 5.52
C PHE A 256 -30.02 18.22 4.23
N SER A 257 -31.12 18.99 4.22
CA SER A 257 -31.93 19.17 3.02
C SER A 257 -31.20 19.92 1.89
N THR A 258 -30.10 20.63 2.22
CA THR A 258 -29.28 21.37 1.24
C THR A 258 -28.07 20.57 0.76
N TYR A 259 -27.81 19.40 1.36
CA TYR A 259 -26.64 18.58 1.02
C TYR A 259 -26.88 17.76 -0.25
N PRO A 260 -25.82 17.35 -0.96
CA PRO A 260 -25.97 16.61 -2.21
C PRO A 260 -26.67 15.26 -1.98
N ASN A 261 -27.52 14.88 -2.92
CA ASN A 261 -28.21 13.59 -2.91
C ASN A 261 -27.26 12.42 -3.18
N GLY A 262 -27.67 11.20 -2.78
CA GLY A 262 -26.93 9.97 -3.05
C GLY A 262 -26.01 9.53 -1.91
N HIS A 263 -26.09 10.21 -0.77
CA HIS A 263 -25.47 9.86 0.50
C HIS A 263 -26.47 10.01 1.64
N PHE A 264 -26.17 9.39 2.78
CA PHE A 264 -26.93 9.52 4.01
C PHE A 264 -26.18 10.39 5.00
N TYR A 265 -26.89 11.23 5.74
CA TYR A 265 -26.31 12.20 6.65
C TYR A 265 -26.86 11.99 8.06
N LYS A 266 -25.96 11.91 9.02
CA LYS A 266 -26.30 11.73 10.45
C LYS A 266 -25.49 12.71 11.29
N CYS A 267 -26.00 13.05 12.46
CA CYS A 267 -25.26 13.77 13.49
C CYS A 267 -24.94 12.86 14.66
N GLN A 268 -23.77 13.04 15.24
CA GLN A 268 -23.34 12.40 16.47
C GLN A 268 -22.42 13.37 17.23
N ASP A 269 -22.45 13.38 18.56
CA ASP A 269 -21.79 14.40 19.42
C ASP A 269 -20.29 14.54 19.14
N ASN A 270 -19.61 13.47 18.75
CA ASN A 270 -18.19 13.44 18.44
C ASN A 270 -17.88 13.16 16.96
N ALA A 271 -18.89 13.10 16.12
CA ALA A 271 -18.80 12.62 14.73
C ALA A 271 -18.21 11.20 14.64
N TRP A 272 -18.57 10.31 15.56
CA TRP A 272 -18.15 8.92 15.57
C TRP A 272 -19.29 8.03 15.08
N MET A 273 -18.94 6.85 14.62
CA MET A 273 -19.93 5.83 14.32
C MET A 273 -20.20 5.05 15.60
N ASP A 274 -21.38 5.26 16.18
CA ASP A 274 -21.90 4.54 17.32
C ASP A 274 -22.95 3.52 16.90
N GLU A 275 -23.63 2.90 17.85
CA GLU A 275 -24.64 1.88 17.62
C GLU A 275 -25.81 2.41 16.77
N GLU A 276 -26.34 3.59 17.13
CA GLU A 276 -27.48 4.18 16.43
C GLU A 276 -27.14 4.53 14.98
N VAL A 277 -25.97 5.10 14.76
CA VAL A 277 -25.50 5.42 13.41
C VAL A 277 -25.20 4.14 12.60
N MET A 278 -24.71 3.09 13.25
CA MET A 278 -24.47 1.80 12.60
C MET A 278 -25.78 1.12 12.20
N ILE A 279 -26.77 1.13 13.09
CA ILE A 279 -28.12 0.63 12.78
C ILE A 279 -28.72 1.40 11.60
N ALA A 280 -28.60 2.73 11.61
CA ALA A 280 -29.07 3.56 10.51
C ALA A 280 -28.34 3.23 9.19
N TRP A 281 -27.03 2.95 9.23
CA TRP A 281 -26.30 2.51 8.04
C TRP A 281 -26.79 1.16 7.52
N VAL A 282 -27.09 0.21 8.41
CA VAL A 282 -27.69 -1.07 8.01
C VAL A 282 -29.03 -0.84 7.30
N GLN A 283 -29.88 0.01 7.85
CA GLN A 283 -31.23 0.29 7.29
C GLN A 283 -31.17 1.08 5.99
N ASP A 284 -30.34 2.13 5.94
CA ASP A 284 -30.30 3.09 4.83
C ASP A 284 -29.44 2.60 3.66
N VAL A 285 -28.37 1.83 3.92
CA VAL A 285 -27.36 1.45 2.90
C VAL A 285 -27.36 -0.05 2.65
N LEU A 286 -27.17 -0.86 3.70
CA LEU A 286 -26.97 -2.30 3.53
C LEU A 286 -28.26 -3.01 3.11
N ALA A 287 -29.33 -2.84 3.85
CA ALA A 287 -30.60 -3.55 3.61
C ALA A 287 -31.16 -3.33 2.20
N PRO A 288 -31.25 -2.07 1.69
CA PRO A 288 -31.73 -1.85 0.32
C PRO A 288 -30.83 -2.48 -0.75
N TYR A 289 -29.51 -2.55 -0.49
CA TYR A 289 -28.58 -3.14 -1.44
C TYR A 289 -28.66 -4.67 -1.47
N VAL A 290 -28.64 -5.31 -0.31
CA VAL A 290 -28.71 -6.79 -0.24
C VAL A 290 -30.06 -7.33 -0.66
N ALA A 291 -31.15 -6.55 -0.51
CA ALA A 291 -32.46 -6.90 -1.04
C ALA A 291 -32.50 -7.06 -2.58
N THR A 292 -31.47 -6.55 -3.28
CA THR A 292 -31.33 -6.77 -4.74
C THR A 292 -30.64 -8.08 -5.09
N ALA A 293 -30.17 -8.84 -4.08
CA ALA A 293 -29.51 -10.11 -4.32
C ALA A 293 -30.50 -11.16 -4.83
N PRO A 294 -30.08 -12.00 -5.80
CA PRO A 294 -30.88 -13.17 -6.16
C PRO A 294 -31.02 -14.14 -4.98
N ASP A 295 -32.13 -14.83 -4.86
CA ASP A 295 -32.46 -15.72 -3.74
C ASP A 295 -31.40 -16.79 -3.43
N HIS A 296 -30.64 -17.22 -4.45
CA HIS A 296 -29.58 -18.21 -4.28
C HIS A 296 -28.22 -17.60 -3.84
N VAL A 297 -28.13 -16.27 -3.78
CA VAL A 297 -26.90 -15.56 -3.41
C VAL A 297 -26.95 -15.18 -1.94
N VAL A 298 -25.96 -15.61 -1.19
CA VAL A 298 -25.77 -15.21 0.22
C VAL A 298 -24.74 -14.08 0.29
N PRO A 299 -25.14 -12.85 0.64
CA PRO A 299 -24.22 -11.72 0.79
C PRO A 299 -23.23 -11.95 1.94
N ILE A 300 -22.02 -11.42 1.78
CA ILE A 300 -20.97 -11.42 2.80
C ILE A 300 -20.59 -9.98 3.10
N LEU A 301 -20.48 -9.66 4.39
CA LEU A 301 -19.95 -8.38 4.85
C LEU A 301 -18.70 -8.58 5.69
N ILE A 302 -17.61 -7.97 5.24
CA ILE A 302 -16.32 -7.98 5.94
C ILE A 302 -16.17 -6.66 6.70
N LEU A 303 -15.96 -6.74 8.01
CA LEU A 303 -15.81 -5.60 8.94
C LEU A 303 -14.56 -5.78 9.77
N ASP A 304 -14.01 -4.69 10.31
CA ASP A 304 -13.05 -4.77 11.39
C ASP A 304 -13.72 -5.01 12.75
N MET A 305 -12.93 -5.28 13.78
CA MET A 305 -13.43 -5.50 15.15
C MET A 305 -13.64 -4.18 15.92
N TYR A 306 -14.05 -3.11 15.22
CA TYR A 306 -14.41 -1.87 15.90
C TYR A 306 -15.67 -2.07 16.74
N ARG A 307 -15.73 -1.43 17.90
CA ARG A 307 -16.77 -1.70 18.93
C ARG A 307 -18.21 -1.72 18.38
N CYS A 308 -18.57 -0.74 17.55
CA CYS A 308 -19.95 -0.68 17.04
C CYS A 308 -20.30 -1.81 16.06
N HIS A 309 -19.29 -2.43 15.40
CA HIS A 309 -19.51 -3.57 14.52
C HIS A 309 -19.77 -4.88 15.28
N MET A 310 -19.35 -4.93 16.54
CA MET A 310 -19.45 -6.12 17.41
C MET A 310 -20.68 -6.08 18.31
N MET A 311 -21.51 -5.04 18.24
CA MET A 311 -22.70 -4.92 19.11
C MET A 311 -23.76 -5.93 18.66
N SER A 312 -24.34 -6.65 19.62
CA SER A 312 -25.29 -7.73 19.35
C SER A 312 -26.50 -7.27 18.54
N SER A 313 -27.02 -6.06 18.82
CA SER A 313 -28.11 -5.42 18.08
C SER A 313 -27.78 -5.23 16.60
N VAL A 314 -26.57 -4.78 16.30
CA VAL A 314 -26.09 -4.56 14.92
C VAL A 314 -25.86 -5.89 14.21
N VAL A 315 -25.16 -6.81 14.86
CA VAL A 315 -24.86 -8.13 14.28
C VAL A 315 -26.15 -8.90 14.00
N GLN A 316 -27.10 -8.92 14.95
CA GLN A 316 -28.38 -9.58 14.77
C GLN A 316 -29.17 -8.98 13.61
N MET A 317 -29.25 -7.65 13.52
CA MET A 317 -29.93 -6.98 12.41
C MET A 317 -29.34 -7.33 11.05
N ILE A 318 -27.99 -7.41 10.93
CA ILE A 318 -27.31 -7.79 9.69
C ILE A 318 -27.61 -9.27 9.35
N GLN A 319 -27.61 -10.16 10.36
CA GLN A 319 -27.94 -11.57 10.17
C GLN A 319 -29.39 -11.79 9.76
N GLU A 320 -30.33 -11.02 10.29
CA GLU A 320 -31.73 -11.05 9.89
C GLU A 320 -31.94 -10.67 8.42
N LEU A 321 -31.04 -9.92 7.82
CA LEU A 321 -30.99 -9.65 6.37
C LEU A 321 -30.40 -10.81 5.54
N GLY A 322 -30.05 -11.93 6.18
CA GLY A 322 -29.38 -13.06 5.50
C GLY A 322 -27.92 -12.80 5.11
N VAL A 323 -27.28 -11.79 5.70
CA VAL A 323 -25.89 -11.41 5.42
C VAL A 323 -24.95 -12.15 6.36
N GLU A 324 -23.95 -12.81 5.80
CA GLU A 324 -22.89 -13.44 6.56
C GLU A 324 -21.81 -12.42 6.92
N VAL A 325 -21.54 -12.25 8.21
CA VAL A 325 -20.55 -11.27 8.70
C VAL A 325 -19.23 -11.96 9.00
N GLN A 326 -18.13 -11.37 8.50
CA GLN A 326 -16.77 -11.80 8.77
C GLN A 326 -15.99 -10.66 9.40
N HIS A 327 -15.37 -10.91 10.57
CA HIS A 327 -14.61 -9.89 11.28
C HIS A 327 -13.09 -10.10 11.07
N ILE A 328 -12.43 -9.04 10.61
CA ILE A 328 -10.98 -8.99 10.44
C ILE A 328 -10.32 -9.05 11.82
N PRO A 329 -9.35 -9.94 12.05
CA PRO A 329 -8.67 -10.03 13.33
C PRO A 329 -8.01 -8.72 13.75
N GLY A 330 -7.97 -8.46 15.06
CA GLY A 330 -7.41 -7.23 15.61
C GLY A 330 -5.96 -6.99 15.18
N GLY A 331 -5.66 -5.80 14.71
CA GLY A 331 -4.35 -5.42 14.19
C GLY A 331 -4.08 -5.80 12.73
N CYS A 332 -4.95 -6.60 12.09
CA CYS A 332 -4.79 -7.03 10.70
C CYS A 332 -5.47 -6.10 9.67
N THR A 333 -6.18 -5.06 10.10
CA THR A 333 -6.95 -4.12 9.26
C THR A 333 -6.11 -3.59 8.10
N SER A 334 -4.88 -3.16 8.37
CA SER A 334 -3.96 -2.64 7.34
C SER A 334 -3.51 -3.65 6.29
N LEU A 335 -3.68 -4.94 6.57
CA LEU A 335 -3.32 -6.04 5.68
C LEU A 335 -4.53 -6.68 5.01
N CYS A 336 -5.69 -6.70 5.68
CA CYS A 336 -6.86 -7.46 5.26
C CYS A 336 -8.06 -6.62 4.83
N GLN A 337 -8.10 -5.31 5.15
CA GLN A 337 -9.26 -4.46 4.86
C GLN A 337 -9.15 -3.79 3.49
N PRO A 338 -9.95 -4.20 2.48
CA PRO A 338 -9.87 -3.62 1.14
C PRO A 338 -10.04 -2.10 1.09
N VAL A 339 -10.92 -1.52 1.92
CA VAL A 339 -11.11 -0.07 2.01
C VAL A 339 -9.81 0.63 2.42
N ASP A 340 -9.11 0.13 3.45
CA ASP A 340 -7.88 0.76 3.94
C ASP A 340 -6.73 0.66 2.93
N VAL A 341 -6.59 -0.50 2.33
CA VAL A 341 -5.45 -0.81 1.48
C VAL A 341 -5.53 -0.21 0.10
N GLY A 342 -6.72 -0.15 -0.48
CA GLY A 342 -6.87 0.27 -1.86
C GLY A 342 -7.76 1.49 -2.09
N PHE A 343 -8.79 1.70 -1.27
CA PHE A 343 -9.75 2.78 -1.47
C PHE A 343 -9.36 4.09 -0.79
N ASN A 344 -8.96 4.04 0.49
CA ASN A 344 -8.76 5.23 1.33
C ASN A 344 -7.75 6.23 0.75
N LYS A 345 -6.62 5.76 0.23
CA LYS A 345 -5.60 6.66 -0.33
C LYS A 345 -6.08 7.39 -1.59
N PRO A 346 -6.56 6.72 -2.65
CA PRO A 346 -7.13 7.40 -3.82
C PRO A 346 -8.30 8.35 -3.48
N PHE A 347 -9.16 7.97 -2.55
CA PHE A 347 -10.26 8.83 -2.08
C PHE A 347 -9.73 10.10 -1.41
N LYS A 348 -8.81 9.97 -0.44
CA LYS A 348 -8.21 11.12 0.26
C LYS A 348 -7.41 12.03 -0.68
N ASP A 349 -6.78 11.49 -1.71
CA ASP A 349 -6.10 12.30 -2.74
C ASP A 349 -7.12 13.14 -3.55
N ARG A 350 -8.32 12.60 -3.82
CA ARG A 350 -9.41 13.35 -4.47
C ARG A 350 -9.98 14.43 -3.55
N MET A 351 -10.21 14.08 -2.30
CA MET A 351 -10.64 15.04 -1.26
C MET A 351 -9.66 16.20 -1.14
N ARG A 352 -8.36 15.93 -1.14
CA ARG A 352 -7.33 16.98 -1.10
C ARG A 352 -7.38 17.90 -2.32
N ARG A 353 -7.65 17.36 -3.53
CA ARG A 353 -7.84 18.18 -4.73
C ARG A 353 -9.05 19.10 -4.61
N GLN A 354 -10.18 18.62 -4.10
CA GLN A 354 -11.37 19.43 -3.85
C GLN A 354 -11.06 20.58 -2.86
N TRP A 355 -10.38 20.26 -1.76
CA TRP A 355 -9.96 21.26 -0.78
C TRP A 355 -9.00 22.29 -1.38
N ILE A 356 -8.03 21.90 -2.20
CA ILE A 356 -7.11 22.83 -2.90
C ILE A 356 -7.91 23.75 -3.82
N ASN A 357 -8.85 23.22 -4.61
CA ASN A 357 -9.70 24.02 -5.49
C ASN A 357 -10.54 25.02 -4.71
N TRP A 358 -11.12 24.58 -3.59
CA TRP A 358 -11.86 25.47 -2.70
C TRP A 358 -10.95 26.58 -2.13
N MET A 359 -9.74 26.25 -1.68
CA MET A 359 -8.76 27.23 -1.20
C MET A 359 -8.37 28.24 -2.27
N MET A 360 -8.26 27.83 -3.53
CA MET A 360 -7.91 28.73 -4.63
C MET A 360 -9.07 29.67 -4.98
N ASN A 361 -10.31 29.25 -4.88
CA ASN A 361 -11.47 30.02 -5.27
C ASN A 361 -12.06 30.81 -4.10
N GLU A 362 -12.48 30.10 -3.06
CA GLU A 362 -13.19 30.71 -1.92
C GLU A 362 -12.23 31.13 -0.80
N GLY A 363 -11.21 30.32 -0.51
CA GLY A 363 -10.25 30.59 0.57
C GLY A 363 -9.41 31.84 0.35
N ILE A 364 -9.08 32.17 -0.92
CA ILE A 364 -8.35 33.39 -1.27
C ILE A 364 -9.27 34.63 -1.13
N ILE A 365 -10.52 34.51 -1.54
CA ILE A 365 -11.49 35.62 -1.50
C ILE A 365 -11.82 36.03 -0.06
N HIS A 366 -12.00 35.03 0.83
CA HIS A 366 -12.36 35.26 2.23
C HIS A 366 -11.17 35.32 3.19
N GLY A 367 -9.93 35.22 2.66
CA GLY A 367 -8.73 35.01 3.45
C GLY A 367 -8.70 33.60 4.05
N THR A 368 -7.50 33.09 4.33
CA THR A 368 -7.28 31.73 4.87
C THR A 368 -7.87 31.48 6.27
N THR A 369 -8.59 32.46 6.84
CA THR A 369 -9.14 32.42 8.21
C THR A 369 -10.55 31.85 8.29
N SER A 370 -11.32 31.85 7.20
CA SER A 370 -12.67 31.25 7.19
C SER A 370 -12.58 29.78 6.84
N PRO A 371 -13.07 28.90 7.73
CA PRO A 371 -13.10 27.46 7.44
C PRO A 371 -14.18 27.14 6.41
N PRO A 372 -14.04 26.05 5.65
CA PRO A 372 -15.09 25.54 4.80
C PRO A 372 -16.35 25.21 5.61
N ALA A 373 -17.51 25.39 5.02
CA ALA A 373 -18.78 24.98 5.61
C ALA A 373 -18.96 23.45 5.54
N ARG A 374 -19.92 22.90 6.26
CA ARG A 374 -20.23 21.45 6.21
C ARG A 374 -20.68 21.01 4.82
N ILE A 375 -21.45 21.88 4.16
CA ILE A 375 -21.92 21.62 2.79
C ILE A 375 -20.77 21.53 1.79
N ASP A 376 -19.69 22.33 1.97
CA ASP A 376 -18.51 22.23 1.10
C ASP A 376 -17.87 20.83 1.23
N VAL A 377 -17.72 20.36 2.47
CA VAL A 377 -17.16 19.02 2.72
C VAL A 377 -18.08 17.92 2.18
N ALA A 378 -19.39 18.06 2.31
CA ALA A 378 -20.36 17.13 1.73
C ALA A 378 -20.25 17.09 0.19
N ASN A 379 -20.13 18.25 -0.46
CA ASN A 379 -19.91 18.35 -1.90
C ASN A 379 -18.58 17.73 -2.34
N TRP A 380 -17.51 17.93 -1.56
CA TRP A 380 -16.21 17.29 -1.86
C TRP A 380 -16.28 15.77 -1.78
N VAL A 381 -16.98 15.24 -0.77
CA VAL A 381 -17.21 13.79 -0.65
C VAL A 381 -18.01 13.29 -1.84
N GLN A 382 -19.10 13.96 -2.21
CA GLN A 382 -19.91 13.60 -3.38
C GLN A 382 -19.05 13.54 -4.65
N ASN A 383 -18.29 14.61 -4.93
CA ASN A 383 -17.45 14.66 -6.12
C ASN A 383 -16.37 13.58 -6.13
N ALA A 384 -15.71 13.36 -4.97
CA ALA A 384 -14.70 12.32 -4.82
C ALA A 384 -15.30 10.92 -4.99
N MET A 385 -16.51 10.67 -4.46
CA MET A 385 -17.21 9.40 -4.60
C MET A 385 -17.68 9.14 -6.03
N LEU A 386 -18.15 10.16 -6.75
CA LEU A 386 -18.49 10.05 -8.17
C LEU A 386 -17.26 9.65 -9.00
N GLU A 387 -16.12 10.29 -8.75
CA GLU A 387 -14.86 9.91 -9.40
C GLU A 387 -14.42 8.49 -9.03
N MET A 388 -14.63 8.03 -7.80
CA MET A 388 -14.32 6.66 -7.38
C MET A 388 -15.25 5.64 -8.01
N LYS A 389 -16.56 5.92 -8.13
CA LYS A 389 -17.53 5.07 -8.84
C LYS A 389 -17.13 4.84 -10.29
N GLY A 390 -16.58 5.86 -10.97
CA GLY A 390 -16.04 5.74 -12.33
C GLY A 390 -14.74 4.91 -12.43
N ARG A 391 -14.15 4.49 -11.30
CA ARG A 391 -12.88 3.80 -11.24
C ARG A 391 -12.99 2.46 -10.49
N GLY A 392 -13.93 1.63 -10.89
CA GLY A 392 -14.10 0.27 -10.37
C GLY A 392 -12.84 -0.60 -10.45
N ASP A 393 -11.90 -0.26 -11.36
CA ASP A 393 -10.58 -0.87 -11.44
C ASP A 393 -9.76 -0.69 -10.14
N ILE A 394 -9.81 0.51 -9.53
CA ILE A 394 -9.12 0.78 -8.25
C ILE A 394 -9.68 -0.11 -7.16
N ILE A 395 -11.01 -0.27 -7.12
CA ILE A 395 -11.71 -1.04 -6.10
C ILE A 395 -11.43 -2.53 -6.28
N ARG A 396 -11.56 -3.07 -7.49
CA ARG A 396 -11.18 -4.46 -7.79
C ARG A 396 -9.72 -4.73 -7.43
N ASN A 397 -8.80 -3.78 -7.69
CA ASN A 397 -7.41 -3.91 -7.31
C ASN A 397 -7.20 -3.86 -5.79
N ALA A 398 -8.06 -3.17 -5.01
CA ALA A 398 -8.01 -3.19 -3.56
C ALA A 398 -8.27 -4.61 -3.02
N TRP A 399 -9.22 -5.32 -3.61
CA TRP A 399 -9.51 -6.70 -3.29
C TRP A 399 -8.39 -7.66 -3.75
N LYS A 400 -7.79 -7.45 -4.93
CA LYS A 400 -6.69 -8.28 -5.45
C LYS A 400 -5.38 -8.18 -4.67
N ARG A 401 -5.07 -7.02 -4.07
CA ARG A 401 -3.81 -6.78 -3.35
C ARG A 401 -3.58 -7.66 -2.13
N HIS A 402 -4.62 -8.33 -1.66
CA HIS A 402 -4.61 -9.17 -0.45
C HIS A 402 -4.76 -10.64 -0.75
N ASP A 403 -4.22 -11.13 -1.87
CA ASP A 403 -4.39 -12.54 -2.27
C ASP A 403 -5.85 -13.02 -2.25
N TYR A 404 -6.82 -12.09 -2.26
CA TYR A 404 -8.19 -12.36 -2.64
C TYR A 404 -8.25 -12.62 -4.17
N GLU A 405 -7.22 -13.35 -4.72
CA GLU A 405 -7.05 -13.66 -6.14
C GLU A 405 -8.05 -14.70 -6.68
N TRP A 406 -9.07 -15.04 -5.90
CA TRP A 406 -10.14 -15.95 -6.30
C TRP A 406 -11.00 -15.42 -7.47
N PHE A 407 -10.61 -14.31 -8.08
CA PHE A 407 -11.42 -13.64 -9.07
C PHE A 407 -11.11 -13.97 -10.54
N ASP A 408 -10.13 -14.77 -10.84
CA ASP A 408 -9.91 -15.22 -12.22
C ASP A 408 -10.77 -16.46 -12.51
N ASN A 409 -12.03 -16.21 -12.91
CA ASN A 409 -12.99 -17.24 -13.32
C ASN A 409 -12.59 -17.99 -14.61
N THR A 410 -11.43 -17.71 -15.19
CA THR A 410 -10.97 -18.42 -16.39
C THR A 410 -10.44 -19.82 -16.11
N THR A 411 -10.09 -20.13 -14.83
CA THR A 411 -9.62 -21.47 -14.45
C THR A 411 -10.73 -22.40 -13.93
N SER A 412 -11.82 -21.84 -13.42
CA SER A 412 -12.93 -22.67 -12.85
C SER A 412 -13.77 -23.35 -13.94
N ALA A 413 -14.04 -22.68 -15.03
CA ALA A 413 -14.82 -23.27 -16.13
C ALA A 413 -14.04 -24.39 -16.85
N THR A 414 -12.71 -24.28 -16.97
CA THR A 414 -11.88 -25.29 -17.63
C THR A 414 -11.69 -26.52 -16.74
N VAL A 415 -11.52 -26.33 -15.42
CA VAL A 415 -11.38 -27.47 -14.48
C VAL A 415 -12.68 -28.24 -14.33
N THR A 416 -13.84 -27.56 -14.30
CA THR A 416 -15.14 -28.22 -14.23
C THR A 416 -15.48 -28.96 -15.53
N ALA A 417 -15.15 -28.38 -16.68
CA ALA A 417 -15.32 -29.03 -17.99
C ALA A 417 -14.41 -30.25 -18.15
N THR A 418 -13.15 -30.16 -17.69
CA THR A 418 -12.21 -31.27 -17.74
C THR A 418 -12.60 -32.40 -16.77
N ALA A 419 -13.05 -32.05 -15.56
CA ALA A 419 -13.53 -33.04 -14.59
C ALA A 419 -14.80 -33.76 -15.06
N THR A 420 -15.74 -33.03 -15.69
CA THR A 420 -16.97 -33.62 -16.26
C THR A 420 -16.64 -34.47 -17.48
N ALA A 421 -15.73 -34.04 -18.35
CA ALA A 421 -15.30 -34.83 -19.50
C ALA A 421 -14.58 -36.13 -19.07
N THR A 422 -13.73 -36.05 -18.04
CA THR A 422 -13.02 -37.22 -17.50
C THR A 422 -13.97 -38.19 -16.80
N ALA A 423 -14.96 -37.69 -16.04
CA ALA A 423 -15.98 -38.52 -15.41
C ALA A 423 -16.87 -39.21 -16.44
N THR A 424 -17.27 -38.54 -17.51
CA THR A 424 -18.06 -39.10 -18.60
C THR A 424 -17.28 -40.15 -19.38
N ALA A 425 -15.98 -39.91 -19.66
CA ALA A 425 -15.12 -40.88 -20.34
C ALA A 425 -14.90 -42.14 -19.48
N THR A 426 -14.75 -42.01 -18.16
CA THR A 426 -14.57 -43.13 -17.25
C THR A 426 -15.86 -43.94 -17.11
N ALA A 427 -17.02 -43.30 -17.05
CA ALA A 427 -18.32 -43.97 -17.00
C ALA A 427 -18.61 -44.76 -18.29
N THR A 428 -18.26 -44.21 -19.47
CA THR A 428 -18.45 -44.89 -20.78
C THR A 428 -17.50 -46.08 -20.89
N ALA A 429 -16.26 -46.00 -20.45
CA ALA A 429 -15.31 -47.09 -20.46
C ALA A 429 -15.74 -48.25 -19.54
N THR A 430 -16.29 -47.93 -18.35
CA THR A 430 -16.79 -48.92 -17.40
C THR A 430 -18.05 -49.61 -17.91
N ALA A 431 -18.95 -48.91 -18.57
CA ALA A 431 -20.17 -49.48 -19.16
C ALA A 431 -19.82 -50.45 -20.33
N THR A 432 -18.81 -50.09 -21.17
CA THR A 432 -18.37 -50.94 -22.28
C THR A 432 -17.65 -52.22 -21.79
N ALA A 433 -16.89 -52.12 -20.66
CA ALA A 433 -16.23 -53.28 -20.09
C ALA A 433 -17.24 -54.23 -19.43
N THR A 434 -18.31 -53.73 -18.82
CA THR A 434 -19.36 -54.58 -18.23
C THR A 434 -20.22 -55.25 -19.28
N ALA A 435 -20.47 -54.62 -20.42
CA ALA A 435 -21.23 -55.22 -21.52
C ALA A 435 -20.47 -56.34 -22.22
N THR A 436 -19.13 -56.28 -22.31
CA THR A 436 -18.29 -57.34 -22.90
C THR A 436 -18.14 -58.52 -21.92
N ALA A 437 -18.18 -58.31 -20.62
CA ALA A 437 -18.11 -59.41 -19.65
C ALA A 437 -19.38 -60.23 -19.58
N THR A 438 -20.57 -59.66 -19.85
CA THR A 438 -21.84 -60.36 -19.82
C THR A 438 -22.10 -61.19 -21.11
N LEU A 439 -21.39 -60.93 -22.22
CA LEU A 439 -21.52 -61.70 -23.47
C LEU A 439 -20.60 -62.93 -23.54
N ASN A 440 -19.64 -63.09 -22.59
CA ASN A 440 -18.77 -64.22 -22.54
C ASN A 440 -19.15 -65.31 -21.55
N ASP A 441 -20.26 -65.14 -20.80
CA ASP A 441 -20.66 -66.11 -19.73
C ASP A 441 -21.85 -67.02 -20.14
N ASP A 442 -22.40 -66.87 -21.37
CA ASP A 442 -23.52 -67.65 -21.87
C ASP A 442 -23.09 -68.72 -22.92
N GLY A 443 -21.93 -69.34 -22.75
CA GLY A 443 -21.45 -70.28 -23.73
C GLY A 443 -20.69 -71.53 -23.19
N ALA A 444 -21.12 -72.12 -22.07
CA ALA A 444 -20.58 -73.44 -21.67
C ALA A 444 -21.45 -74.14 -20.64
N GLU A 445 -22.65 -74.58 -21.05
CA GLU A 445 -23.30 -75.72 -20.43
C GLU A 445 -24.14 -76.43 -21.48
N GLY A 446 -23.65 -77.58 -21.95
CA GLY A 446 -24.38 -78.50 -22.79
C GLY A 446 -23.51 -79.56 -23.41
N ALA A 447 -23.11 -80.57 -22.62
CA ALA A 447 -23.07 -81.96 -23.02
C ALA A 447 -22.27 -82.86 -22.02
N LEU A 448 -23.08 -83.76 -21.41
CA LEU A 448 -22.73 -84.98 -20.62
C LEU A 448 -22.37 -84.78 -19.14
#